data_f279472fcf09e7303e195fbf852a1e92
#
_entry.id   f279472fcf09e7303e195fbf852a1e92
#
_cell.length_a   1.000
_cell.length_b   1.000
_cell.length_c   1.000
_cell.angle_alpha   90.00
_cell.angle_beta   90.00
_cell.angle_gamma   90.00
#
_symmetry.space_group_name_H-M   'P 1'
#
loop_
_entity.id
_entity.type
_entity.pdbx_description
1 polymer ?
#
loop_
_entity_poly.entity_id
_entity_poly.type
_entity_poly.pdbx_seq_one_letter_code
_entity_poly.pdbx_strand_id
1 'polypeptide(L)'
;MEPKTASTDDVIVVSDTSVRPFHVDVPDEALEDLRRRIAATQWPEKETVADQSQGVPLAMMQKLARYWATDYDWRACQANLNALPQFITEIDGLDIHFIHVRSQHEDALPLIVNHGWPGSIIEQLKIIDRLTDPTAHGASAAEA
;
A
#
# COMPACT_ATOMS: atom_id res chain seq x y z
N MET A 1 17.47 6.45 56.51
CA MET A 1 17.79 6.09 55.14
C MET A 1 16.42 5.90 54.43
N GLU A 2 15.89 7.00 53.89
CA GLU A 2 14.56 7.01 53.25
C GLU A 2 14.66 6.54 51.79
N PRO A 3 13.72 5.73 51.31
CA PRO A 3 13.70 5.35 49.89
C PRO A 3 13.20 6.50 49.04
N LYS A 4 13.99 6.87 48.07
CA LYS A 4 13.71 7.87 47.05
C LYS A 4 12.63 7.30 46.09
N THR A 5 11.42 7.84 46.20
CA THR A 5 10.34 7.57 45.24
C THR A 5 10.71 8.15 43.88
N ALA A 6 10.87 7.29 42.89
CA ALA A 6 10.96 7.70 41.50
C ALA A 6 9.56 8.16 41.01
N SER A 7 9.47 9.40 40.65
CA SER A 7 8.31 9.94 39.91
C SER A 7 8.41 9.42 38.48
N THR A 8 7.54 8.51 38.11
CA THR A 8 7.25 8.20 36.71
C THR A 8 6.34 9.32 36.22
N ASP A 9 6.88 10.27 35.49
CA ASP A 9 6.09 11.14 34.64
C ASP A 9 5.46 10.27 33.55
N ASP A 10 4.22 9.84 33.78
CA ASP A 10 3.39 9.22 32.76
C ASP A 10 3.12 10.28 31.70
N VAL A 11 3.88 10.22 30.61
CA VAL A 11 3.58 10.96 29.40
C VAL A 11 2.28 10.38 28.85
N ILE A 12 1.16 11.06 29.12
CA ILE A 12 -0.12 10.74 28.50
C ILE A 12 0.04 11.08 27.02
N VAL A 13 0.32 10.07 26.21
CA VAL A 13 0.27 10.17 24.76
C VAL A 13 -1.22 10.27 24.40
N VAL A 14 -1.69 11.49 24.15
CA VAL A 14 -3.04 11.72 23.62
C VAL A 14 -3.00 11.30 22.16
N SER A 15 -3.50 10.11 21.83
CA SER A 15 -3.61 9.66 20.44
C SER A 15 -4.71 10.47 19.75
N ASP A 16 -4.39 11.09 18.62
CA ASP A 16 -5.37 11.75 17.75
C ASP A 16 -6.03 10.69 16.85
N THR A 17 -7.15 10.13 17.32
CA THR A 17 -7.95 9.13 16.58
C THR A 17 -8.82 9.75 15.50
N SER A 18 -8.68 11.04 15.18
CA SER A 18 -9.41 11.68 14.10
C SER A 18 -9.08 11.03 12.75
N VAL A 19 -10.12 10.87 11.91
CA VAL A 19 -9.97 10.42 10.54
C VAL A 19 -9.63 11.63 9.67
N ARG A 20 -8.42 11.63 9.10
CA ARG A 20 -7.89 12.72 8.29
C ARG A 20 -7.80 12.29 6.82
N PRO A 21 -8.18 13.14 5.84
CA PRO A 21 -7.93 12.85 4.43
C PRO A 21 -6.45 12.62 4.17
N PHE A 22 -6.16 11.66 3.31
CA PHE A 22 -4.80 11.32 2.88
C PHE A 22 -4.68 11.43 1.36
N HIS A 23 -3.53 11.89 0.90
CA HIS A 23 -3.20 12.01 -0.51
C HIS A 23 -1.79 11.48 -0.73
N VAL A 24 -1.62 10.59 -1.70
CA VAL A 24 -0.30 10.08 -2.08
C VAL A 24 0.43 11.18 -2.86
N ASP A 25 1.52 11.66 -2.32
CA ASP A 25 2.39 12.65 -2.96
C ASP A 25 3.85 12.26 -2.77
N VAL A 26 4.39 11.53 -3.73
CA VAL A 26 5.80 11.11 -3.71
C VAL A 26 6.64 12.17 -4.42
N PRO A 27 7.60 12.81 -3.74
CA PRO A 27 8.43 13.84 -4.35
C PRO A 27 9.33 13.29 -5.46
N ASP A 28 9.68 14.12 -6.43
CA ASP A 28 10.50 13.73 -7.59
C ASP A 28 11.88 13.21 -7.16
N GLU A 29 12.46 13.77 -6.12
CA GLU A 29 13.74 13.34 -5.55
C GLU A 29 13.70 11.88 -5.07
N ALA A 30 12.55 11.41 -4.54
CA ALA A 30 12.40 10.01 -4.13
C ALA A 30 12.35 9.08 -5.35
N LEU A 31 11.75 9.52 -6.46
CA LEU A 31 11.71 8.75 -7.71
C LEU A 31 13.09 8.73 -8.39
N GLU A 32 13.84 9.82 -8.32
CA GLU A 32 15.22 9.86 -8.81
C GLU A 32 16.13 8.97 -7.96
N ASP A 33 15.98 9.00 -6.64
CA ASP A 33 16.72 8.10 -5.74
C ASP A 33 16.42 6.63 -6.04
N LEU A 34 15.16 6.27 -6.25
CA LEU A 34 14.76 4.93 -6.67
C LEU A 34 15.48 4.48 -7.95
N ARG A 35 15.45 5.31 -8.99
CA ARG A 35 16.11 5.02 -10.27
C ARG A 35 17.63 4.85 -10.10
N ARG A 36 18.25 5.72 -9.31
CA ARG A 36 19.68 5.63 -8.97
C ARG A 36 20.01 4.33 -8.25
N ARG A 37 19.19 3.93 -7.28
CA ARG A 37 19.38 2.67 -6.52
C ARG A 37 19.19 1.44 -7.40
N ILE A 38 18.21 1.43 -8.30
CA ILE A 38 18.02 0.36 -9.28
C ILE A 38 19.26 0.24 -10.19
N ALA A 39 19.80 1.36 -10.69
CA ALA A 39 20.99 1.37 -11.52
C ALA A 39 22.23 0.87 -10.78
N ALA A 40 22.31 1.08 -9.46
CA ALA A 40 23.41 0.64 -8.61
C ALA A 40 23.22 -0.81 -8.06
N THR A 41 22.18 -1.53 -8.49
CA THR A 41 21.92 -2.88 -8.00
C THR A 41 23.07 -3.83 -8.32
N GLN A 42 23.59 -4.48 -7.30
CA GLN A 42 24.55 -5.58 -7.45
C GLN A 42 23.78 -6.88 -7.68
N TRP A 43 23.85 -7.38 -8.88
CA TRP A 43 23.14 -8.59 -9.28
C TRP A 43 23.85 -9.84 -8.79
N PRO A 44 23.10 -10.87 -8.34
CA PRO A 44 23.68 -12.17 -8.02
C PRO A 44 24.16 -12.88 -9.29
N GLU A 45 24.84 -14.00 -9.10
CA GLU A 45 25.17 -14.90 -10.19
C GLU A 45 23.90 -15.45 -10.84
N LYS A 46 24.04 -15.78 -12.13
CA LYS A 46 22.96 -16.39 -12.91
C LYS A 46 22.64 -17.80 -12.37
N GLU A 47 21.35 -18.17 -12.43
CA GLU A 47 20.87 -19.53 -12.20
C GLU A 47 21.64 -20.56 -13.06
N THR A 48 21.84 -21.76 -12.51
CA THR A 48 22.59 -22.85 -13.18
C THR A 48 21.71 -23.76 -14.05
N VAL A 49 20.39 -23.55 -14.02
CA VAL A 49 19.39 -24.32 -14.79
C VAL A 49 18.84 -23.51 -15.96
N ALA A 50 18.27 -24.15 -16.94
CA ALA A 50 17.71 -23.51 -18.13
C ALA A 50 16.20 -23.18 -17.96
N ASP A 51 15.58 -23.67 -16.90
CA ASP A 51 14.16 -23.49 -16.56
C ASP A 51 13.98 -22.59 -15.33
N GLN A 52 12.76 -22.55 -14.78
CA GLN A 52 12.43 -21.74 -13.58
C GLN A 52 12.43 -22.54 -12.27
N SER A 53 13.03 -23.73 -12.24
CA SER A 53 13.04 -24.61 -11.07
C SER A 53 13.80 -24.03 -9.87
N GLN A 54 14.72 -23.09 -10.11
CA GLN A 54 15.45 -22.33 -9.07
C GLN A 54 14.83 -20.95 -8.76
N GLY A 55 13.63 -20.66 -9.29
CA GLY A 55 12.95 -19.39 -9.09
C GLY A 55 12.97 -18.49 -10.34
N VAL A 56 12.78 -17.19 -10.14
CA VAL A 56 12.74 -16.24 -11.26
C VAL A 56 14.13 -16.07 -11.88
N PRO A 57 14.31 -16.27 -13.20
CA PRO A 57 15.59 -16.11 -13.87
C PRO A 57 16.15 -14.68 -13.73
N LEU A 58 17.46 -14.58 -13.51
CA LEU A 58 18.16 -13.30 -13.38
C LEU A 58 17.86 -12.33 -14.53
N ALA A 59 17.84 -12.84 -15.76
CA ALA A 59 17.56 -12.03 -16.95
C ALA A 59 16.16 -11.38 -16.91
N MET A 60 15.17 -12.07 -16.33
CA MET A 60 13.82 -11.52 -16.14
C MET A 60 13.80 -10.42 -15.09
N MET A 61 14.48 -10.62 -13.96
CA MET A 61 14.61 -9.59 -12.91
C MET A 61 15.33 -8.35 -13.44
N GLN A 62 16.39 -8.51 -14.20
CA GLN A 62 17.10 -7.39 -14.83
C GLN A 62 16.23 -6.64 -15.85
N LYS A 63 15.39 -7.36 -16.62
CA LYS A 63 14.43 -6.75 -17.53
C LYS A 63 13.37 -5.94 -16.78
N LEU A 64 12.81 -6.51 -15.71
CA LEU A 64 11.83 -5.82 -14.86
C LEU A 64 12.42 -4.56 -14.20
N ALA A 65 13.64 -4.66 -13.67
CA ALA A 65 14.31 -3.52 -13.05
C ALA A 65 14.58 -2.40 -14.07
N ARG A 66 15.00 -2.73 -15.30
CA ARG A 66 15.16 -1.73 -16.37
C ARG A 66 13.83 -1.05 -16.67
N TYR A 67 12.74 -1.83 -16.88
CA TYR A 67 11.41 -1.25 -17.11
C TYR A 67 11.00 -0.32 -15.98
N TRP A 68 11.22 -0.72 -14.72
CA TRP A 68 10.88 0.08 -13.56
C TRP A 68 11.68 1.39 -13.50
N ALA A 69 12.95 1.36 -13.88
CA ALA A 69 13.81 2.55 -13.88
C ALA A 69 13.51 3.53 -15.03
N THR A 70 13.02 3.04 -16.20
CA THR A 70 12.93 3.85 -17.44
C THR A 70 11.51 4.11 -17.92
N ASP A 71 10.67 3.08 -17.97
CA ASP A 71 9.38 3.12 -18.68
C ASP A 71 8.17 3.13 -17.76
N TYR A 72 8.34 2.76 -16.48
CA TYR A 72 7.23 2.73 -15.53
C TYR A 72 6.79 4.14 -15.13
N ASP A 73 5.53 4.47 -15.41
CA ASP A 73 4.93 5.74 -15.04
C ASP A 73 4.34 5.70 -13.63
N TRP A 74 5.16 6.10 -12.65
CA TRP A 74 4.69 6.25 -11.27
C TRP A 74 3.59 7.30 -11.14
N ARG A 75 3.63 8.40 -11.91
CA ARG A 75 2.63 9.46 -11.79
C ARG A 75 1.25 9.00 -12.22
N ALA A 76 1.15 8.14 -13.22
CA ALA A 76 -0.11 7.49 -13.57
C ALA A 76 -0.60 6.57 -12.43
N CYS A 77 0.28 5.80 -11.79
CA CYS A 77 -0.06 4.99 -10.62
C CYS A 77 -0.55 5.85 -9.45
N GLN A 78 0.17 6.92 -9.11
CA GLN A 78 -0.20 7.87 -8.07
C GLN A 78 -1.57 8.53 -8.35
N ALA A 79 -1.83 8.93 -9.59
CA ALA A 79 -3.11 9.50 -9.99
C ALA A 79 -4.26 8.50 -9.82
N ASN A 80 -4.07 7.24 -10.19
CA ASN A 80 -5.05 6.17 -9.99
C ASN A 80 -5.34 5.90 -8.51
N LEU A 81 -4.31 5.92 -7.65
CA LEU A 81 -4.49 5.80 -6.20
C LEU A 81 -5.28 6.99 -5.65
N ASN A 82 -4.94 8.21 -6.06
CA ASN A 82 -5.57 9.43 -5.59
C ASN A 82 -6.99 9.65 -6.14
N ALA A 83 -7.43 8.85 -7.10
CA ALA A 83 -8.82 8.82 -7.53
C ALA A 83 -9.76 8.15 -6.51
N LEU A 84 -9.22 7.41 -5.54
CA LEU A 84 -9.97 6.78 -4.46
C LEU A 84 -9.94 7.63 -3.18
N PRO A 85 -11.03 7.64 -2.40
CA PRO A 85 -11.05 8.32 -1.10
C PRO A 85 -10.10 7.62 -0.13
N GLN A 86 -9.05 8.33 0.29
CA GLN A 86 -8.01 7.80 1.17
C GLN A 86 -7.95 8.60 2.46
N PHE A 87 -7.66 7.90 3.54
CA PHE A 87 -7.64 8.47 4.88
C PHE A 87 -6.50 7.89 5.71
N ILE A 88 -6.19 8.58 6.79
CA ILE A 88 -5.26 8.15 7.82
C ILE A 88 -5.87 8.42 9.19
N THR A 89 -5.67 7.51 10.13
CA THR A 89 -6.04 7.66 11.52
C THR A 89 -4.97 7.07 12.42
N GLU A 90 -4.86 7.56 13.65
CA GLU A 90 -3.91 6.99 14.61
C GLU A 90 -4.58 5.90 15.44
N ILE A 91 -3.94 4.73 15.52
CA ILE A 91 -4.34 3.63 16.40
C ILE A 91 -3.11 3.17 17.16
N ASP A 92 -3.17 3.22 18.49
CA ASP A 92 -2.08 2.83 19.39
C ASP A 92 -0.73 3.51 19.06
N GLY A 93 -0.76 4.79 18.69
CA GLY A 93 0.42 5.58 18.35
C GLY A 93 0.97 5.33 16.94
N LEU A 94 0.25 4.60 16.09
CA LEU A 94 0.62 4.32 14.70
C LEU A 94 -0.38 4.93 13.74
N ASP A 95 0.12 5.64 12.73
CA ASP A 95 -0.68 6.13 11.62
C ASP A 95 -1.12 4.96 10.73
N ILE A 96 -2.42 4.71 10.66
CA ILE A 96 -3.03 3.67 9.83
C ILE A 96 -3.67 4.31 8.60
N HIS A 97 -3.10 4.02 7.45
CA HIS A 97 -3.65 4.44 6.16
C HIS A 97 -4.69 3.45 5.66
N PHE A 98 -5.79 3.95 5.09
CA PHE A 98 -6.84 3.12 4.51
C PHE A 98 -7.58 3.82 3.37
N ILE A 99 -8.18 3.03 2.50
CA ILE A 99 -9.13 3.46 1.47
C ILE A 99 -10.53 3.17 2.00
N HIS A 100 -11.45 4.13 1.92
CA HIS A 100 -12.84 3.94 2.33
C HIS A 100 -13.79 4.34 1.21
N VAL A 101 -14.36 3.35 0.55
CA VAL A 101 -15.35 3.54 -0.51
C VAL A 101 -16.70 3.03 -0.03
N ARG A 102 -17.73 3.86 -0.17
CA ARG A 102 -19.10 3.47 0.16
C ARG A 102 -19.79 2.93 -1.08
N SER A 103 -20.56 1.85 -0.91
CA SER A 103 -21.49 1.40 -1.92
C SER A 103 -22.60 2.44 -2.14
N GLN A 104 -23.14 2.49 -3.35
CA GLN A 104 -24.37 3.21 -3.64
C GLN A 104 -25.64 2.46 -3.19
N HIS A 105 -25.53 1.21 -2.79
CA HIS A 105 -26.63 0.38 -2.28
C HIS A 105 -26.78 0.59 -0.77
N GLU A 106 -28.01 0.92 -0.32
CA GLU A 106 -28.28 1.31 1.07
C GLU A 106 -28.03 0.19 2.07
N ASP A 107 -28.29 -1.07 1.67
CA ASP A 107 -28.18 -2.26 2.51
C ASP A 107 -26.83 -2.99 2.34
N ALA A 108 -25.82 -2.34 1.75
CA ALA A 108 -24.52 -2.93 1.54
C ALA A 108 -23.85 -3.33 2.87
N LEU A 109 -23.25 -4.52 2.89
CA LEU A 109 -22.53 -5.02 4.07
C LEU A 109 -21.23 -4.27 4.28
N PRO A 110 -20.94 -3.79 5.51
CA PRO A 110 -19.65 -3.21 5.80
C PRO A 110 -18.56 -4.30 5.76
N LEU A 111 -17.56 -4.11 4.93
CA LEU A 111 -16.46 -5.05 4.72
C LEU A 111 -15.11 -4.37 4.97
N ILE A 112 -14.24 -5.01 5.74
CA ILE A 112 -12.84 -4.64 5.89
C ILE A 112 -11.99 -5.67 5.18
N VAL A 113 -11.11 -5.20 4.28
CA VAL A 113 -10.17 -6.04 3.55
C VAL A 113 -8.74 -5.61 3.89
N ASN A 114 -7.93 -6.54 4.39
CA ASN A 114 -6.54 -6.32 4.68
C ASN A 114 -5.66 -7.08 3.68
N HIS A 115 -4.59 -6.44 3.21
CA HIS A 115 -3.56 -7.15 2.47
C HIS A 115 -2.64 -7.91 3.43
N GLY A 116 -1.95 -8.94 2.91
CA GLY A 116 -0.91 -9.66 3.65
C GLY A 116 0.48 -9.01 3.48
N TRP A 117 1.44 -9.41 4.32
CA TRP A 117 2.83 -9.04 4.11
C TRP A 117 3.49 -9.96 3.04
N PRO A 118 4.27 -9.46 2.11
CA PRO A 118 4.74 -8.07 1.89
C PRO A 118 3.87 -7.25 0.92
N GLY A 119 2.58 -7.51 0.85
CA GLY A 119 1.65 -6.82 -0.05
C GLY A 119 1.38 -5.36 0.32
N SER A 120 0.43 -4.76 -0.39
CA SER A 120 -0.02 -3.39 -0.17
C SER A 120 -1.48 -3.21 -0.60
N ILE A 121 -2.06 -2.03 -0.34
CA ILE A 121 -3.39 -1.65 -0.81
C ILE A 121 -3.58 -1.82 -2.32
N ILE A 122 -2.51 -1.81 -3.11
CA ILE A 122 -2.55 -1.96 -4.57
C ILE A 122 -3.15 -3.31 -4.98
N GLU A 123 -2.95 -4.36 -4.18
CA GLU A 123 -3.53 -5.68 -4.44
C GLU A 123 -5.05 -5.67 -4.42
N GLN A 124 -5.66 -4.75 -3.66
CA GLN A 124 -7.09 -4.66 -3.44
C GLN A 124 -7.82 -3.78 -4.47
N LEU A 125 -7.11 -2.97 -5.27
CA LEU A 125 -7.71 -1.99 -6.16
C LEU A 125 -8.72 -2.60 -7.15
N LYS A 126 -8.48 -3.83 -7.60
CA LYS A 126 -9.33 -4.50 -8.60
C LYS A 126 -10.65 -5.02 -8.05
N ILE A 127 -10.77 -5.17 -6.73
CA ILE A 127 -11.98 -5.69 -6.09
C ILE A 127 -12.88 -4.59 -5.54
N ILE A 128 -12.35 -3.39 -5.29
CA ILE A 128 -13.11 -2.28 -4.67
C ILE A 128 -14.39 -1.99 -5.45
N ASP A 129 -14.27 -1.69 -6.72
CA ASP A 129 -15.40 -1.33 -7.58
C ASP A 129 -16.45 -2.47 -7.69
N ARG A 130 -15.97 -3.72 -7.77
CA ARG A 130 -16.84 -4.90 -7.82
C ARG A 130 -17.62 -5.14 -6.55
N LEU A 131 -17.04 -4.80 -5.39
CA LEU A 131 -17.68 -4.95 -4.08
C LEU A 131 -18.60 -3.77 -3.75
N THR A 132 -18.30 -2.58 -4.25
CA THR A 132 -19.07 -1.37 -3.94
C THR A 132 -20.18 -1.09 -4.95
N ASP A 133 -20.05 -1.58 -6.19
CA ASP A 133 -21.08 -1.50 -7.25
C ASP A 133 -21.19 -2.83 -8.02
N PRO A 134 -21.66 -3.92 -7.37
CA PRO A 134 -21.80 -5.22 -8.03
C PRO A 134 -22.75 -5.17 -9.25
N THR A 135 -23.73 -4.27 -9.26
CA THR A 135 -24.68 -4.15 -10.36
C THR A 135 -24.04 -3.68 -11.68
N ALA A 136 -23.01 -2.85 -11.62
CA ALA A 136 -22.22 -2.48 -12.80
C ALA A 136 -21.40 -3.66 -13.36
N HIS A 137 -21.24 -4.74 -12.58
CA HIS A 137 -20.45 -5.92 -12.94
C HIS A 137 -21.29 -7.18 -13.18
N GLY A 138 -22.62 -7.04 -13.33
CA GLY A 138 -23.53 -8.13 -13.67
C GLY A 138 -24.04 -8.93 -12.49
N ALA A 139 -23.79 -8.49 -11.26
CA ALA A 139 -24.35 -9.05 -10.03
C ALA A 139 -25.62 -8.27 -9.59
N SER A 140 -26.21 -8.64 -8.45
CA SER A 140 -27.38 -7.97 -7.89
C SER A 140 -27.03 -6.99 -6.77
N ALA A 141 -27.95 -6.08 -6.43
CA ALA A 141 -27.78 -5.17 -5.30
C ALA A 141 -27.66 -5.90 -3.94
N ALA A 142 -28.20 -7.13 -3.83
CA ALA A 142 -28.09 -7.96 -2.63
C ALA A 142 -26.69 -8.54 -2.39
N GLU A 143 -25.78 -8.35 -3.34
CA GLU A 143 -24.37 -8.82 -3.29
C GLU A 143 -23.39 -7.67 -2.98
N ALA A 144 -23.93 -6.47 -2.64
CA ALA A 144 -23.14 -5.31 -2.23
C ALA A 144 -22.69 -5.40 -0.77
#